data_938bcbd0f911f3167fd5f8df6c72c437
#
_entry.id   938bcbd0f911f3167fd5f8df6c72c437
#
_cell.length_a   1.000
_cell.length_b   1.000
_cell.length_c   1.000
_cell.angle_alpha   90.00
_cell.angle_beta   90.00
_cell.angle_gamma   90.00
#
_symmetry.space_group_name_H-M   'P 1'
#
loop_
_entity.id
_entity.type
_entity.pdbx_description
1 polymer ?
#
loop_
_entity_poly.entity_id
_entity_poly.type
_entity_poly.pdbx_seq_one_letter_code
_entity_poly.pdbx_strand_id
1 'polypeptide(L)'
;MPQNQFQRMVFAFLTVLVTVHAYVFYSLYVVNGDVLMSVNNAGSVLEAINAQGGVSMCGKLVPIWVVVIVEFILAYSLVIIMGSPCSFKLASKVFNPKETHPVLFETAIICATVGLMCPAMSFIAAWLYYPYYMGFNMWTLLANWLELMCYNFPFAFFTQLLFSH
;
A
#
# COMPACT_ATOMS: atom_id res chain seq x y z
N MET A 1 16.84 12.08 11.56
CA MET A 1 16.15 12.55 10.33
C MET A 1 17.13 12.77 9.19
N PRO A 2 16.83 12.39 7.95
CA PRO A 2 17.71 12.59 6.81
C PRO A 2 17.93 14.09 6.55
N GLN A 3 19.20 14.51 6.52
CA GLN A 3 19.57 15.92 6.41
C GLN A 3 19.71 16.38 4.95
N ASN A 4 20.07 15.46 4.04
CA ASN A 4 20.29 15.75 2.62
C ASN A 4 19.19 15.17 1.74
N GLN A 5 18.97 15.76 0.55
CA GLN A 5 17.99 15.24 -0.43
C GLN A 5 18.26 13.78 -0.81
N PHE A 6 19.52 13.40 -0.97
CA PHE A 6 19.90 12.03 -1.27
C PHE A 6 19.50 11.07 -0.14
N GLN A 7 19.77 11.43 1.13
CA GLN A 7 19.35 10.63 2.28
C GLN A 7 17.83 10.48 2.36
N ARG A 8 17.08 11.52 2.02
CA ARG A 8 15.60 11.48 1.97
C ARG A 8 15.11 10.51 0.89
N MET A 9 15.73 10.52 -0.29
CA MET A 9 15.36 9.59 -1.37
C MET A 9 15.70 8.15 -1.00
N VAL A 10 16.87 7.89 -0.42
CA VAL A 10 17.26 6.55 0.03
C VAL A 10 16.33 6.06 1.15
N PHE A 11 16.01 6.91 2.12
CA PHE A 11 15.07 6.57 3.18
C PHE A 11 13.67 6.27 2.63
N ALA A 12 13.15 7.10 1.74
CA ALA A 12 11.87 6.86 1.08
C ALA A 12 11.89 5.55 0.28
N PHE A 13 12.96 5.27 -0.46
CA PHE A 13 13.13 4.03 -1.21
C PHE A 13 13.08 2.81 -0.29
N LEU A 14 13.84 2.79 0.79
CA LEU A 14 13.87 1.68 1.75
C LEU A 14 12.53 1.49 2.45
N THR A 15 11.89 2.58 2.87
CA THR A 15 10.57 2.54 3.51
C THR A 15 9.53 1.96 2.56
N VAL A 16 9.48 2.43 1.31
CA VAL A 16 8.53 1.92 0.31
C VAL A 16 8.82 0.46 -0.01
N LEU A 17 10.10 0.08 -0.12
CA LEU A 17 10.50 -1.31 -0.39
C LEU A 17 9.94 -2.26 0.68
N VAL A 18 10.16 -1.95 1.96
CA VAL A 18 9.67 -2.75 3.07
C VAL A 18 8.15 -2.75 3.13
N THR A 19 7.53 -1.58 2.97
CA THR A 19 6.08 -1.41 3.05
C THR A 19 5.37 -2.18 1.93
N VAL A 20 5.84 -2.12 0.70
CA VAL A 20 5.24 -2.85 -0.44
C VAL A 20 5.34 -4.36 -0.24
N HIS A 21 6.49 -4.88 0.19
CA HIS A 21 6.61 -6.30 0.50
C HIS A 21 5.64 -6.73 1.60
N ALA A 22 5.61 -5.99 2.71
CA ALA A 22 4.68 -6.26 3.80
C ALA A 22 3.22 -6.23 3.33
N TYR A 23 2.87 -5.28 2.46
CA TYR A 23 1.53 -5.14 1.90
C TYR A 23 1.12 -6.28 0.99
N VAL A 24 1.98 -6.69 0.06
CA VAL A 24 1.72 -7.81 -0.85
C VAL A 24 1.53 -9.10 -0.04
N PHE A 25 2.41 -9.36 0.92
CA PHE A 25 2.26 -10.54 1.78
C PHE A 25 0.99 -10.48 2.65
N TYR A 26 0.68 -9.33 3.25
CA TYR A 26 -0.55 -9.14 4.01
C TYR A 26 -1.79 -9.41 3.16
N SER A 27 -1.85 -8.83 1.96
CA SER A 27 -2.96 -9.04 1.03
C SER A 27 -3.12 -10.50 0.61
N LEU A 28 -2.02 -11.18 0.28
CA LEU A 28 -2.06 -12.57 -0.19
C LEU A 28 -2.35 -13.57 0.93
N TYR A 29 -1.76 -13.39 2.10
CA TYR A 29 -1.85 -14.37 3.18
C TYR A 29 -2.98 -14.09 4.17
N VAL A 30 -3.26 -12.83 4.47
CA VAL A 30 -4.25 -12.47 5.49
C VAL A 30 -5.60 -12.13 4.87
N VAL A 31 -5.63 -11.30 3.82
CA VAL A 31 -6.89 -10.84 3.24
C VAL A 31 -7.49 -11.89 2.29
N ASN A 32 -6.68 -12.46 1.43
CA ASN A 32 -7.14 -13.38 0.36
C ASN A 32 -6.73 -14.84 0.56
N GLY A 33 -6.01 -15.17 1.63
CA GLY A 33 -5.42 -16.48 1.84
C GLY A 33 -6.43 -17.62 1.82
N ASP A 34 -7.50 -17.51 2.58
CA ASP A 34 -8.54 -18.53 2.68
C ASP A 34 -9.25 -18.76 1.34
N VAL A 35 -9.53 -17.68 0.62
CA VAL A 35 -10.18 -17.76 -0.71
C VAL A 35 -9.25 -18.43 -1.72
N LEU A 36 -7.97 -18.04 -1.76
CA LEU A 36 -6.98 -18.62 -2.65
C LEU A 36 -6.78 -20.12 -2.40
N MET A 37 -6.67 -20.53 -1.14
CA MET A 37 -6.53 -21.93 -0.77
C MET A 37 -7.77 -22.75 -1.10
N SER A 38 -8.97 -22.24 -0.81
CA SER A 38 -10.24 -22.93 -1.06
C SER A 38 -10.52 -23.13 -2.55
N VAL A 39 -10.28 -22.10 -3.37
CA VAL A 39 -10.51 -22.18 -4.82
C VAL A 39 -9.56 -23.17 -5.50
N ASN A 40 -8.32 -23.26 -5.03
CA ASN A 40 -7.30 -24.13 -5.63
C ASN A 40 -7.13 -25.48 -4.92
N ASN A 41 -7.92 -25.78 -3.88
CA ASN A 41 -7.76 -26.96 -3.01
C ASN A 41 -6.32 -27.16 -2.52
N ALA A 42 -5.64 -26.07 -2.18
CA ALA A 42 -4.24 -26.05 -1.80
C ALA A 42 -4.06 -26.02 -0.27
N GLY A 43 -3.00 -26.66 0.20
CA GLY A 43 -2.64 -26.68 1.62
C GLY A 43 -1.95 -25.39 2.11
N SER A 44 -1.51 -24.54 1.18
CA SER A 44 -0.87 -23.25 1.48
C SER A 44 -1.15 -22.21 0.39
N VAL A 45 -1.04 -20.92 0.78
CA VAL A 45 -1.23 -19.80 -0.15
C VAL A 45 -0.21 -19.82 -1.30
N LEU A 46 1.03 -20.17 -1.01
CA LEU A 46 2.08 -20.28 -2.04
C LEU A 46 1.79 -21.39 -3.04
N GLU A 47 1.31 -22.52 -2.56
CA GLU A 47 0.87 -23.64 -3.40
C GLU A 47 -0.32 -23.24 -4.27
N ALA A 48 -1.31 -22.55 -3.69
CA ALA A 48 -2.46 -22.02 -4.42
C ALA A 48 -2.05 -21.07 -5.56
N ILE A 49 -1.14 -20.15 -5.29
CA ILE A 49 -0.64 -19.20 -6.30
C ILE A 49 0.15 -19.90 -7.40
N ASN A 50 0.97 -20.89 -7.04
CA ASN A 50 1.72 -21.68 -8.03
C ASN A 50 0.79 -22.55 -8.88
N ALA A 51 -0.22 -23.17 -8.28
CA ALA A 51 -1.23 -23.96 -9.00
C ALA A 51 -2.04 -23.10 -9.98
N GLN A 52 -2.36 -21.85 -9.58
CA GLN A 52 -3.07 -20.88 -10.43
C GLN A 52 -2.16 -20.29 -11.52
N GLY A 53 -0.84 -20.37 -11.39
CA GLY A 53 0.14 -19.77 -12.31
C GLY A 53 0.45 -18.30 -12.05
N GLY A 54 0.10 -17.78 -10.88
CA GLY A 54 0.38 -16.40 -10.46
C GLY A 54 -0.81 -15.68 -9.85
N VAL A 55 -0.71 -14.37 -9.76
CA VAL A 55 -1.77 -13.47 -9.27
C VAL A 55 -2.46 -12.80 -10.47
N SER A 56 -3.78 -12.73 -10.46
CA SER A 56 -4.54 -12.06 -11.51
C SER A 56 -4.38 -10.54 -11.40
N MET A 57 -3.78 -9.92 -12.41
CA MET A 57 -3.63 -8.47 -12.52
C MET A 57 -4.06 -8.03 -13.93
N CYS A 58 -5.02 -7.10 -14.01
CA CYS A 58 -5.61 -6.66 -15.28
C CYS A 58 -6.10 -7.81 -16.18
N GLY A 59 -6.62 -8.88 -15.59
CA GLY A 59 -7.11 -10.06 -16.33
C GLY A 59 -6.04 -11.01 -16.87
N LYS A 60 -4.78 -10.82 -16.48
CA LYS A 60 -3.67 -11.72 -16.80
C LYS A 60 -3.06 -12.28 -15.52
N LEU A 61 -2.65 -13.53 -15.55
CA LEU A 61 -1.90 -14.13 -14.46
C LEU A 61 -0.44 -13.69 -14.57
N VAL A 62 0.07 -13.10 -13.49
CA VAL A 62 1.45 -12.63 -13.41
C VAL A 62 2.13 -13.21 -12.17
N PRO A 63 3.44 -13.50 -12.23
CA PRO A 63 4.19 -13.95 -11.07
C PRO A 63 4.21 -12.92 -9.95
N ILE A 64 4.31 -13.36 -8.69
CA ILE A 64 4.32 -12.47 -7.51
C ILE A 64 5.42 -11.39 -7.60
N TRP A 65 6.59 -11.74 -8.10
CA TRP A 65 7.68 -10.77 -8.21
C TRP A 65 7.36 -9.61 -9.17
N VAL A 66 6.55 -9.85 -10.22
CA VAL A 66 6.07 -8.78 -11.12
C VAL A 66 5.10 -7.88 -10.38
N VAL A 67 4.18 -8.44 -9.58
CA VAL A 67 3.26 -7.69 -8.73
C VAL A 67 4.03 -6.76 -7.80
N VAL A 68 5.03 -7.28 -7.09
CA VAL A 68 5.87 -6.50 -6.17
C VAL A 68 6.57 -5.35 -6.89
N ILE A 69 7.15 -5.60 -8.08
CA ILE A 69 7.83 -4.56 -8.86
C ILE A 69 6.85 -3.47 -9.31
N VAL A 70 5.70 -3.85 -9.84
CA VAL A 70 4.68 -2.89 -10.31
C VAL A 70 4.15 -2.05 -9.15
N GLU A 71 3.79 -2.67 -8.04
CA GLU A 71 3.33 -1.95 -6.86
C GLU A 71 4.41 -1.06 -6.26
N PHE A 72 5.67 -1.52 -6.26
CA PHE A 72 6.79 -0.70 -5.81
C PHE A 72 6.96 0.57 -6.65
N ILE A 73 6.93 0.45 -7.98
CA ILE A 73 7.05 1.61 -8.89
C ILE A 73 5.90 2.59 -8.66
N LEU A 74 4.67 2.09 -8.55
CA LEU A 74 3.48 2.92 -8.30
C LEU A 74 3.54 3.60 -6.92
N ALA A 75 3.84 2.86 -5.86
CA ALA A 75 3.93 3.39 -4.51
C ALA A 75 5.06 4.44 -4.39
N TYR A 76 6.24 4.15 -4.94
CA TYR A 76 7.38 5.08 -4.92
C TYR A 76 7.08 6.37 -5.68
N SER A 77 6.45 6.26 -6.85
CA SER A 77 6.02 7.42 -7.63
C SER A 77 5.02 8.28 -6.86
N LEU A 78 4.03 7.66 -6.21
CA LEU A 78 3.05 8.37 -5.39
C LEU A 78 3.68 9.04 -4.15
N VAL A 79 4.63 8.39 -3.50
CA VAL A 79 5.36 8.98 -2.35
C VAL A 79 6.10 10.25 -2.76
N ILE A 80 6.76 10.23 -3.92
CA ILE A 80 7.49 11.42 -4.41
C ILE A 80 6.52 12.54 -4.80
N ILE A 81 5.46 12.21 -5.54
CA ILE A 81 4.55 13.22 -6.12
C ILE A 81 3.63 13.79 -5.04
N MET A 82 3.06 12.96 -4.20
CA MET A 82 1.98 13.32 -3.28
C MET A 82 2.31 13.06 -1.81
N GLY A 83 2.92 11.94 -1.48
CA GLY A 83 3.13 11.51 -0.11
C GLY A 83 3.94 12.51 0.72
N SER A 84 5.21 12.71 0.39
CA SER A 84 6.11 13.56 1.16
C SER A 84 5.72 15.04 1.19
N PRO A 85 5.43 15.70 0.05
CA PRO A 85 5.11 17.13 0.07
C PRO A 85 3.75 17.44 0.67
N CYS A 86 2.74 16.62 0.43
CA CYS A 86 1.39 16.88 0.92
C CYS A 86 1.24 16.55 2.41
N SER A 87 1.88 15.47 2.88
CA SER A 87 1.82 15.06 4.29
C SER A 87 2.43 16.11 5.21
N PHE A 88 3.59 16.66 4.84
CA PHE A 88 4.22 17.73 5.59
C PHE A 88 3.34 18.99 5.63
N LYS A 89 2.77 19.39 4.49
CA LYS A 89 1.85 20.53 4.42
C LYS A 89 0.60 20.31 5.26
N LEU A 90 0.05 19.10 5.27
CA LEU A 90 -1.15 18.78 6.03
C LEU A 90 -0.86 18.78 7.53
N ALA A 91 0.23 18.14 7.96
CA ALA A 91 0.67 18.15 9.36
C ALA A 91 0.96 19.58 9.86
N SER A 92 1.63 20.41 9.06
CA SER A 92 1.97 21.79 9.42
C SER A 92 0.78 22.76 9.45
N LYS A 93 -0.37 22.38 8.89
CA LYS A 93 -1.62 23.14 9.06
C LYS A 93 -2.27 22.92 10.42
N VAL A 94 -2.06 21.74 11.01
CA VAL A 94 -2.66 21.37 12.30
C VAL A 94 -1.72 21.68 13.46
N PHE A 95 -0.42 21.43 13.25
CA PHE A 95 0.61 21.59 14.27
C PHE A 95 1.69 22.56 13.81
N ASN A 96 2.10 23.47 14.71
CA ASN A 96 3.24 24.35 14.43
C ASN A 96 4.57 23.58 14.59
N PRO A 97 5.37 23.41 13.51
CA PRO A 97 6.61 22.61 13.57
C PRO A 97 7.65 23.13 14.59
N LYS A 98 7.57 24.43 14.94
CA LYS A 98 8.53 25.06 15.86
C LYS A 98 8.14 24.95 17.34
N GLU A 99 6.87 24.76 17.62
CA GLU A 99 6.30 24.78 18.98
C GLU A 99 5.85 23.39 19.44
N THR A 100 5.56 22.50 18.49
CA THR A 100 5.07 21.17 18.78
C THR A 100 6.23 20.22 19.10
N HIS A 101 6.01 19.36 20.09
CA HIS A 101 7.00 18.32 20.42
C HIS A 101 7.36 17.48 19.18
N PRO A 102 8.65 17.20 18.89
CA PRO A 102 9.09 16.55 17.66
C PRO A 102 8.38 15.23 17.37
N VAL A 103 8.20 14.38 18.39
CA VAL A 103 7.51 13.08 18.26
C VAL A 103 6.05 13.26 17.83
N LEU A 104 5.34 14.25 18.40
CA LEU A 104 3.94 14.50 18.05
C LEU A 104 3.82 15.01 16.61
N PHE A 105 4.73 15.90 16.19
CA PHE A 105 4.74 16.40 14.82
C PHE A 105 5.09 15.28 13.81
N GLU A 106 6.03 14.40 14.15
CA GLU A 106 6.38 13.25 13.32
C GLU A 106 5.22 12.26 13.20
N THR A 107 4.54 11.96 14.31
CA THR A 107 3.31 11.15 14.29
C THR A 107 2.21 11.78 13.41
N ALA A 108 2.07 13.10 13.45
CA ALA A 108 1.12 13.81 12.58
C ALA A 108 1.48 13.68 11.09
N ILE A 109 2.77 13.71 10.74
CA ILE A 109 3.23 13.45 9.37
C ILE A 109 2.90 12.02 8.97
N ILE A 110 3.13 11.03 9.84
CA ILE A 110 2.80 9.61 9.58
C ILE A 110 1.29 9.47 9.32
N CYS A 111 0.45 10.01 10.21
CA CYS A 111 -1.00 9.99 10.04
C CYS A 111 -1.44 10.62 8.70
N ALA A 112 -0.86 11.76 8.35
CA ALA A 112 -1.14 12.44 7.09
C ALA A 112 -0.67 11.61 5.88
N THR A 113 0.50 10.97 5.97
CA THR A 113 1.02 10.10 4.91
C THR A 113 0.12 8.91 4.69
N VAL A 114 -0.25 8.20 5.74
CA VAL A 114 -1.15 7.04 5.64
C VAL A 114 -2.54 7.48 5.13
N GLY A 115 -3.06 8.59 5.64
CA GLY A 115 -4.35 9.14 5.22
C GLY A 115 -4.42 9.53 3.74
N LEU A 116 -3.29 9.87 3.12
CA LEU A 116 -3.20 10.18 1.69
C LEU A 116 -2.85 8.95 0.84
N MET A 117 -1.85 8.18 1.28
CA MET A 117 -1.30 7.08 0.50
C MET A 117 -2.20 5.84 0.50
N CYS A 118 -2.81 5.52 1.65
CA CYS A 118 -3.64 4.33 1.75
C CYS A 118 -4.87 4.38 0.83
N PRO A 119 -5.68 5.47 0.79
CA PRO A 119 -6.77 5.59 -0.18
C PRO A 119 -6.29 5.53 -1.63
N ALA A 120 -5.18 6.21 -1.95
CA ALA A 120 -4.64 6.24 -3.31
C ALA A 120 -4.16 4.86 -3.77
N MET A 121 -3.39 4.15 -2.96
CA MET A 121 -2.92 2.80 -3.28
C MET A 121 -4.05 1.78 -3.31
N SER A 122 -5.00 1.86 -2.39
CA SER A 122 -6.19 1.00 -2.40
C SER A 122 -7.06 1.23 -3.64
N PHE A 123 -7.14 2.46 -4.15
CA PHE A 123 -7.83 2.75 -5.41
C PHE A 123 -7.13 2.09 -6.60
N ILE A 124 -5.81 2.22 -6.67
CA ILE A 124 -5.00 1.57 -7.71
C ILE A 124 -5.14 0.06 -7.63
N ALA A 125 -5.06 -0.52 -6.43
CA ALA A 125 -5.23 -1.95 -6.22
C ALA A 125 -6.63 -2.43 -6.63
N ALA A 126 -7.69 -1.70 -6.26
CA ALA A 126 -9.05 -1.99 -6.70
C ALA A 126 -9.17 -2.01 -8.23
N TRP A 127 -8.45 -1.11 -8.91
CA TRP A 127 -8.42 -1.07 -10.37
C TRP A 127 -7.61 -2.22 -10.98
N LEU A 128 -6.45 -2.56 -10.43
CA LEU A 128 -5.53 -3.55 -11.00
C LEU A 128 -6.00 -5.00 -10.82
N TYR A 129 -6.57 -5.32 -9.66
CA TYR A 129 -6.83 -6.71 -9.26
C TYR A 129 -8.26 -7.18 -9.51
N TYR A 130 -9.18 -6.29 -9.81
CA TYR A 130 -10.56 -6.68 -10.08
C TYR A 130 -10.80 -6.97 -11.57
N PRO A 131 -11.60 -8.00 -11.92
CA PRO A 131 -11.78 -8.43 -13.32
C PRO A 131 -12.79 -7.54 -14.07
N TYR A 132 -12.53 -6.24 -14.19
CA TYR A 132 -13.41 -5.30 -14.94
C TYR A 132 -13.52 -5.59 -16.44
N TYR A 133 -12.64 -6.43 -16.98
CA TYR A 133 -12.75 -6.92 -18.36
C TYR A 133 -13.99 -7.80 -18.60
N MET A 134 -14.62 -8.33 -17.54
CA MET A 134 -15.89 -9.04 -17.61
C MET A 134 -17.12 -8.13 -17.54
N GLY A 135 -16.93 -6.85 -17.28
CA GLY A 135 -17.97 -5.83 -17.16
C GLY A 135 -17.58 -4.76 -16.14
N PHE A 136 -17.48 -3.52 -16.60
CA PHE A 136 -17.18 -2.39 -15.71
C PHE A 136 -18.44 -1.88 -15.02
N ASN A 137 -18.38 -1.79 -13.69
CA ASN A 137 -19.42 -1.16 -12.87
C ASN A 137 -18.75 -0.23 -11.84
N MET A 138 -19.06 1.05 -11.91
CA MET A 138 -18.53 2.08 -11.03
C MET A 138 -18.83 1.80 -9.55
N TRP A 139 -20.04 1.31 -9.23
CA TRP A 139 -20.41 1.00 -7.85
C TRP A 139 -19.61 -0.16 -7.28
N THR A 140 -19.30 -1.16 -8.11
CA THR A 140 -18.43 -2.27 -7.73
C THR A 140 -17.00 -1.80 -7.49
N LEU A 141 -16.48 -0.90 -8.34
CA LEU A 141 -15.16 -0.30 -8.14
C LEU A 141 -15.09 0.47 -6.82
N LEU A 142 -16.10 1.30 -6.53
CA LEU A 142 -16.15 2.06 -5.28
C LEU A 142 -16.27 1.16 -4.05
N ALA A 143 -17.08 0.11 -4.12
CA ALA A 143 -17.22 -0.86 -3.04
C ALA A 143 -15.91 -1.57 -2.73
N ASN A 144 -15.24 -2.08 -3.77
CA ASN A 144 -13.93 -2.74 -3.64
C ASN A 144 -12.86 -1.80 -3.12
N TRP A 145 -12.85 -0.55 -3.58
CA TRP A 145 -11.94 0.47 -3.07
C TRP A 145 -12.12 0.71 -1.58
N LEU A 146 -13.38 0.91 -1.12
CA LEU A 146 -13.69 1.13 0.28
C LEU A 146 -13.34 -0.10 1.13
N GLU A 147 -13.64 -1.29 0.65
CA GLU A 147 -13.30 -2.55 1.31
C GLU A 147 -11.79 -2.68 1.49
N LEU A 148 -11.00 -2.54 0.42
CA LEU A 148 -9.55 -2.57 0.47
C LEU A 148 -8.98 -1.47 1.39
N MET A 149 -9.56 -0.27 1.36
CA MET A 149 -9.13 0.81 2.25
C MET A 149 -9.34 0.44 3.73
N CYS A 150 -10.48 -0.18 4.07
CA CYS A 150 -10.76 -0.61 5.45
C CYS A 150 -9.79 -1.69 5.94
N TYR A 151 -9.43 -2.66 5.10
CA TYR A 151 -8.44 -3.67 5.45
C TYR A 151 -7.02 -3.10 5.53
N ASN A 152 -6.67 -2.24 4.60
CA ASN A 152 -5.33 -1.75 4.42
C ASN A 152 -4.95 -0.62 5.39
N PHE A 153 -5.91 0.21 5.80
CA PHE A 153 -5.62 1.38 6.61
C PHE A 153 -4.99 1.06 7.97
N PRO A 154 -5.54 0.14 8.80
CA PRO A 154 -4.92 -0.23 10.06
C PRO A 154 -3.52 -0.80 9.87
N PHE A 155 -3.35 -1.70 8.88
CA PHE A 155 -2.07 -2.30 8.58
C PHE A 155 -1.03 -1.26 8.16
N ALA A 156 -1.38 -0.34 7.24
CA ALA A 156 -0.52 0.74 6.79
C ALA A 156 -0.09 1.65 7.95
N PHE A 157 -1.03 2.00 8.82
CA PHE A 157 -0.77 2.87 9.96
C PHE A 157 0.22 2.24 10.94
N PHE A 158 -0.01 1.00 11.36
CA PHE A 158 0.89 0.31 12.29
C PHE A 158 2.26 0.04 11.66
N THR A 159 2.31 -0.34 10.39
CA THR A 159 3.58 -0.56 9.67
C THR A 159 4.40 0.72 9.60
N GLN A 160 3.79 1.85 9.26
CA GLN A 160 4.47 3.13 9.21
C GLN A 160 4.95 3.59 10.61
N LEU A 161 4.16 3.37 11.64
CA LEU A 161 4.55 3.67 13.03
C LEU A 161 5.79 2.88 13.46
N LEU A 162 5.87 1.59 13.11
CA LEU A 162 6.99 0.72 13.47
C LEU A 162 8.29 1.07 12.73
N PHE A 163 8.19 1.51 11.46
CA PHE A 163 9.37 1.76 10.63
C PHE A 163 9.81 3.22 10.61
N SER A 164 9.03 4.16 11.15
CA SER A 164 9.38 5.58 11.19
C SER A 164 10.06 6.00 12.49
N HIS A 165 10.02 5.16 13.50
CA HIS A 165 10.73 5.31 14.79
C HIS A 165 11.92 4.36 14.84
#